data_9992b4dc796f65a048c3cdc41228d96c
#
_entry.id   9992b4dc796f65a048c3cdc41228d96c
#
_cell.length_a   1.000
_cell.length_b   1.000
_cell.length_c   1.000
_cell.angle_alpha   90.00
_cell.angle_beta   90.00
_cell.angle_gamma   90.00
#
_symmetry.space_group_name_H-M   'P 1'
#
loop_
_entity.id
_entity.type
_entity.pdbx_description
1 polymer ?
#
loop_
_entity_poly.entity_id
_entity_poly.type
_entity_poly.pdbx_seq_one_letter_code
_entity_poly.pdbx_strand_id
1 'polypeptide(L)'
;MPDTQYEDLLRHVLDTGARKGDRTGTGTRSIFGHQLRYRLSEGFPLITTKKVHFRSIAYELLWFLRGDANVSWLREHGVTIWDEWAAEDGDLGPVYGVQWRSWPTPDGGHVDQIAEVLRTLRENPDSRRIIVSAWNVADIPRMALPPCHAFFQFHVADGKLSCQLYQRSADLFLGVPFNIASYALLTHLIAAQVGLGVGDFIWTGGDCHIYDNHVDQVRTQLAREARPFPTLGLKPADSLFDYTYEHFSVEGYDPHPGIKAPVAV
;
A
#
# COMPACT_ATOMS: atom_id res chain seq x y z
N MET A 1 0.77 23.58 -7.11
CA MET A 1 -0.58 23.44 -6.52
C MET A 1 -0.59 22.11 -5.77
N PRO A 2 -1.35 21.96 -4.67
CA PRO A 2 -1.49 20.67 -4.01
C PRO A 2 -2.03 19.62 -4.99
N ASP A 3 -1.62 18.37 -4.82
CA ASP A 3 -2.13 17.24 -5.59
C ASP A 3 -3.53 16.87 -5.05
N THR A 4 -4.52 16.73 -5.92
CA THR A 4 -5.92 16.42 -5.58
C THR A 4 -6.44 15.16 -6.24
N GLN A 5 -5.58 14.37 -6.90
CA GLN A 5 -5.98 13.19 -7.67
C GLN A 5 -6.82 12.21 -6.84
N TYR A 6 -6.45 12.00 -5.58
CA TYR A 6 -7.18 11.10 -4.69
C TYR A 6 -8.57 11.67 -4.33
N GLU A 7 -8.66 12.96 -4.01
CA GLU A 7 -9.93 13.62 -3.71
C GLU A 7 -10.84 13.68 -4.95
N ASP A 8 -10.27 13.85 -6.12
CA ASP A 8 -11.01 13.83 -7.39
C ASP A 8 -11.58 12.45 -7.69
N LEU A 9 -10.83 11.37 -7.36
CA LEU A 9 -11.33 10.00 -7.42
C LEU A 9 -12.49 9.77 -6.43
N LEU A 10 -12.36 10.23 -5.17
CA LEU A 10 -13.44 10.14 -4.19
C LEU A 10 -14.72 10.82 -4.71
N ARG A 11 -14.59 12.03 -5.25
CA ARG A 11 -15.71 12.79 -5.84
C ARG A 11 -16.32 12.04 -7.01
N HIS A 12 -15.48 11.54 -7.91
CA HIS A 12 -15.92 10.77 -9.07
C HIS A 12 -16.75 9.54 -8.66
N VAL A 13 -16.29 8.77 -7.67
CA VAL A 13 -17.03 7.58 -7.20
C VAL A 13 -18.31 7.96 -6.47
N LEU A 14 -18.34 9.04 -5.69
CA LEU A 14 -19.58 9.53 -5.07
C LEU A 14 -20.64 9.92 -6.09
N ASP A 15 -20.22 10.58 -7.17
CA ASP A 15 -21.12 11.18 -8.15
C ASP A 15 -21.60 10.16 -9.21
N THR A 16 -20.71 9.23 -9.61
CA THR A 16 -20.96 8.35 -10.76
C THR A 16 -20.94 6.86 -10.43
N GLY A 17 -20.47 6.49 -9.22
CA GLY A 17 -20.32 5.09 -8.83
C GLY A 17 -21.65 4.33 -8.80
N ALA A 18 -21.67 3.15 -9.41
CA ALA A 18 -22.79 2.23 -9.34
C ALA A 18 -22.96 1.67 -7.92
N ARG A 19 -24.19 1.55 -7.47
CA ARG A 19 -24.48 0.87 -6.20
C ARG A 19 -24.33 -0.64 -6.34
N LYS A 20 -23.59 -1.27 -5.42
CA LYS A 20 -23.35 -2.71 -5.37
C LYS A 20 -23.52 -3.22 -3.95
N GLY A 21 -23.99 -4.46 -3.83
CA GLY A 21 -23.82 -5.24 -2.61
C GLY A 21 -22.37 -5.69 -2.46
N ASP A 22 -21.97 -6.00 -1.26
CA ASP A 22 -20.64 -6.54 -0.92
C ASP A 22 -20.76 -7.69 0.10
N ARG A 23 -19.64 -8.36 0.37
CA ARG A 23 -19.56 -9.49 1.31
C ARG A 23 -20.00 -9.13 2.73
N THR A 24 -19.78 -7.88 3.13
CA THR A 24 -20.08 -7.40 4.49
C THR A 24 -21.57 -7.01 4.68
N GLY A 25 -22.34 -6.92 3.59
CA GLY A 25 -23.72 -6.46 3.62
C GLY A 25 -23.89 -4.94 3.82
N THR A 26 -22.79 -4.18 3.88
CA THR A 26 -22.83 -2.72 4.08
C THR A 26 -23.34 -1.99 2.85
N GLY A 27 -23.04 -2.49 1.65
CA GLY A 27 -23.26 -1.81 0.39
C GLY A 27 -22.13 -0.86 0.02
N THR A 28 -21.94 -0.66 -1.27
CA THR A 28 -20.88 0.21 -1.80
C THR A 28 -21.37 1.03 -2.99
N ARG A 29 -20.67 2.14 -3.25
CA ARG A 29 -20.64 2.83 -4.55
C ARG A 29 -19.31 2.54 -5.19
N SER A 30 -19.31 2.08 -6.43
CA SER A 30 -18.12 1.56 -7.09
C SER A 30 -18.02 1.99 -8.54
N ILE A 31 -16.78 2.23 -8.97
CA ILE A 31 -16.38 2.28 -10.39
C ILE A 31 -15.35 1.17 -10.64
N PHE A 32 -15.22 0.72 -11.88
CA PHE A 32 -14.25 -0.30 -12.25
C PHE A 32 -13.13 0.28 -13.11
N GLY A 33 -11.92 0.24 -12.58
CA GLY A 33 -10.71 0.72 -13.26
C GLY A 33 -10.47 2.23 -13.08
N HIS A 34 -9.41 2.56 -12.34
CA HIS A 34 -8.90 3.93 -12.22
C HIS A 34 -7.40 3.94 -11.96
N GLN A 35 -6.71 5.00 -12.34
CA GLN A 35 -5.28 5.14 -12.11
C GLN A 35 -4.94 6.52 -11.56
N LEU A 36 -4.07 6.54 -10.53
CA LEU A 36 -3.46 7.74 -9.95
C LEU A 36 -1.94 7.66 -10.17
N ARG A 37 -1.29 8.81 -10.36
CA ARG A 37 0.15 8.90 -10.58
C ARG A 37 0.77 9.98 -9.70
N TYR A 38 1.74 9.60 -8.89
CA TYR A 38 2.45 10.47 -7.97
C TYR A 38 3.93 10.55 -8.35
N ARG A 39 4.43 11.76 -8.58
CA ARG A 39 5.86 12.01 -8.77
C ARG A 39 6.54 12.06 -7.42
N LEU A 40 7.28 11.01 -7.06
CA LEU A 40 7.89 10.91 -5.72
C LEU A 40 8.97 11.95 -5.45
N SER A 41 9.51 12.58 -6.49
CA SER A 41 10.43 13.70 -6.36
C SER A 41 9.76 15.03 -5.97
N GLU A 42 8.43 15.13 -6.07
CA GLU A 42 7.65 16.34 -5.74
C GLU A 42 7.04 16.28 -4.32
N GLY A 43 7.14 15.14 -3.64
CA GLY A 43 6.66 14.93 -2.28
C GLY A 43 6.27 13.48 -2.03
N PHE A 44 6.15 13.14 -0.75
CA PHE A 44 5.71 11.81 -0.32
C PHE A 44 4.17 11.79 -0.26
N PRO A 45 3.47 10.91 -1.04
CA PRO A 45 2.01 10.97 -1.19
C PRO A 45 1.27 10.46 0.07
N LEU A 46 1.41 11.19 1.16
CA LEU A 46 0.66 11.04 2.39
C LEU A 46 -0.42 12.13 2.41
N ILE A 47 -1.67 11.75 2.13
CA ILE A 47 -2.76 12.70 1.95
C ILE A 47 -2.92 13.64 3.15
N THR A 48 -3.39 14.86 2.89
CA THR A 48 -3.49 15.93 3.91
C THR A 48 -4.93 16.31 4.25
N THR A 49 -5.92 15.91 3.46
CA THR A 49 -7.34 16.19 3.70
C THR A 49 -7.93 15.43 4.90
N LYS A 50 -7.22 14.40 5.36
CA LYS A 50 -7.36 13.79 6.69
C LYS A 50 -6.02 13.27 7.16
N LYS A 51 -5.79 13.27 8.48
CA LYS A 51 -4.58 12.65 9.06
C LYS A 51 -4.58 11.15 8.84
N VAL A 52 -3.49 10.64 8.25
CA VAL A 52 -3.20 9.21 8.08
C VAL A 52 -2.08 8.83 9.04
N HIS A 53 -2.18 7.65 9.66
CA HIS A 53 -1.25 7.22 10.69
C HIS A 53 -0.01 6.57 10.08
N PHE A 54 0.99 7.38 9.69
CA PHE A 54 2.23 6.94 9.03
C PHE A 54 2.96 5.82 9.79
N ARG A 55 2.95 5.85 11.14
CA ARG A 55 3.57 4.80 11.96
C ARG A 55 3.00 3.42 11.62
N SER A 56 1.68 3.27 11.53
CA SER A 56 1.06 1.98 11.17
C SER A 56 1.43 1.54 9.75
N ILE A 57 1.50 2.47 8.79
CA ILE A 57 1.91 2.20 7.42
C ILE A 57 3.34 1.66 7.37
N ALA A 58 4.26 2.32 8.07
CA ALA A 58 5.66 1.94 8.09
C ALA A 58 5.87 0.56 8.74
N TYR A 59 5.24 0.30 9.90
CA TYR A 59 5.32 -1.00 10.55
C TYR A 59 4.67 -2.12 9.73
N GLU A 60 3.55 -1.88 9.07
CA GLU A 60 2.93 -2.85 8.17
C GLU A 60 3.88 -3.23 7.02
N LEU A 61 4.50 -2.23 6.36
CA LEU A 61 5.46 -2.50 5.30
C LEU A 61 6.68 -3.28 5.81
N LEU A 62 7.25 -2.91 6.96
CA LEU A 62 8.36 -3.63 7.58
C LEU A 62 7.96 -5.08 7.92
N TRP A 63 6.73 -5.29 8.38
CA TRP A 63 6.19 -6.61 8.65
C TRP A 63 6.08 -7.46 7.37
N PHE A 64 5.61 -6.90 6.25
CA PHE A 64 5.63 -7.58 4.96
C PHE A 64 7.06 -7.94 4.52
N LEU A 65 8.01 -7.01 4.66
CA LEU A 65 9.41 -7.23 4.31
C LEU A 65 10.11 -8.28 5.19
N ARG A 66 9.62 -8.53 6.41
CA ARG A 66 10.07 -9.63 7.27
C ARG A 66 9.58 -11.00 6.79
N GLY A 67 8.61 -11.04 5.89
CA GLY A 67 7.98 -12.30 5.46
C GLY A 67 7.05 -12.90 6.52
N ASP A 68 6.60 -12.09 7.46
CA ASP A 68 5.77 -12.51 8.59
C ASP A 68 4.28 -12.51 8.20
N ALA A 69 3.48 -13.35 8.87
CA ALA A 69 2.05 -13.46 8.72
C ALA A 69 1.31 -13.48 10.08
N ASN A 70 2.05 -13.36 11.21
CA ASN A 70 1.48 -13.29 12.54
C ASN A 70 1.47 -11.84 13.04
N VAL A 71 0.33 -11.40 13.58
CA VAL A 71 0.14 -10.02 14.04
C VAL A 71 0.87 -9.69 15.34
N SER A 72 1.47 -10.65 16.02
CA SER A 72 2.14 -10.45 17.32
C SER A 72 3.20 -9.36 17.24
N TRP A 73 4.05 -9.39 16.20
CA TRP A 73 5.06 -8.35 16.01
C TRP A 73 4.45 -6.95 15.78
N LEU A 74 3.35 -6.85 15.06
CA LEU A 74 2.64 -5.58 14.88
C LEU A 74 2.07 -5.06 16.22
N ARG A 75 1.48 -5.96 17.02
CA ARG A 75 0.95 -5.64 18.37
C ARG A 75 2.02 -5.15 19.32
N GLU A 76 3.20 -5.76 19.32
CA GLU A 76 4.38 -5.31 20.09
C GLU A 76 4.77 -3.86 19.76
N HIS A 77 4.49 -3.41 18.53
CA HIS A 77 4.75 -2.06 18.08
C HIS A 77 3.52 -1.13 18.14
N GLY A 78 2.44 -1.59 18.78
CA GLY A 78 1.20 -0.82 18.96
C GLY A 78 0.39 -0.63 17.67
N VAL A 79 0.52 -1.55 16.71
CA VAL A 79 -0.20 -1.56 15.43
C VAL A 79 -1.22 -2.71 15.45
N THR A 80 -2.50 -2.38 15.31
CA THR A 80 -3.63 -3.30 15.47
C THR A 80 -4.51 -3.38 14.21
N ILE A 81 -4.03 -2.86 13.09
CA ILE A 81 -4.82 -2.73 11.84
C ILE A 81 -5.18 -4.08 11.19
N TRP A 82 -4.62 -5.18 11.67
CA TRP A 82 -4.88 -6.55 11.20
C TRP A 82 -5.61 -7.43 12.22
N ASP A 83 -5.89 -6.92 13.42
CA ASP A 83 -6.44 -7.72 14.53
C ASP A 83 -7.81 -8.34 14.24
N GLU A 84 -8.63 -7.65 13.43
CA GLU A 84 -9.99 -8.11 13.10
C GLU A 84 -10.03 -9.36 12.21
N TRP A 85 -8.91 -9.67 11.52
CA TRP A 85 -8.80 -10.84 10.64
C TRP A 85 -7.93 -11.95 11.22
N ALA A 86 -7.19 -11.67 12.29
CA ALA A 86 -6.26 -12.63 12.87
C ALA A 86 -7.00 -13.73 13.65
N ALA A 87 -6.51 -14.97 13.55
CA ALA A 87 -6.92 -16.06 14.41
C ALA A 87 -6.55 -15.79 15.88
N GLU A 88 -7.00 -16.63 16.81
CA GLU A 88 -6.73 -16.45 18.25
C GLU A 88 -5.23 -16.43 18.58
N ASP A 89 -4.43 -17.20 17.85
CA ASP A 89 -2.96 -17.24 17.96
C ASP A 89 -2.26 -16.12 17.19
N GLY A 90 -3.03 -15.27 16.52
CA GLY A 90 -2.53 -14.13 15.74
C GLY A 90 -2.14 -14.45 14.31
N ASP A 91 -2.34 -15.68 13.82
CA ASP A 91 -2.02 -16.08 12.46
C ASP A 91 -3.05 -15.55 11.45
N LEU A 92 -2.55 -15.16 10.27
CA LEU A 92 -3.36 -14.70 9.13
C LEU A 92 -3.27 -15.64 7.92
N GLY A 93 -2.54 -16.75 8.06
CA GLY A 93 -2.19 -17.61 6.94
C GLY A 93 -1.17 -16.95 5.99
N PRO A 94 -0.92 -17.53 4.80
CA PRO A 94 0.17 -17.11 3.92
C PRO A 94 -0.16 -15.80 3.17
N VAL A 95 -0.42 -14.71 3.91
CA VAL A 95 -0.71 -13.38 3.37
C VAL A 95 0.54 -12.69 2.80
N TYR A 96 0.45 -11.45 2.39
CA TYR A 96 1.44 -10.61 1.70
C TYR A 96 2.91 -10.92 1.98
N GLY A 97 3.34 -10.86 3.24
CA GLY A 97 4.74 -11.04 3.61
C GLY A 97 5.27 -12.42 3.23
N VAL A 98 4.48 -13.46 3.47
CA VAL A 98 4.84 -14.84 3.08
C VAL A 98 4.95 -14.96 1.57
N GLN A 99 3.98 -14.44 0.80
CA GLN A 99 4.02 -14.52 -0.65
C GLN A 99 5.21 -13.73 -1.23
N TRP A 100 5.54 -12.58 -0.67
CA TRP A 100 6.66 -11.77 -1.14
C TRP A 100 8.02 -12.40 -0.88
N ARG A 101 8.18 -13.04 0.28
CA ARG A 101 9.48 -13.50 0.79
C ARG A 101 9.69 -15.01 0.74
N SER A 102 8.63 -15.78 0.56
CA SER A 102 8.68 -17.24 0.65
C SER A 102 7.60 -17.88 -0.22
N TRP A 103 7.52 -17.48 -1.50
CA TRP A 103 6.57 -18.07 -2.45
C TRP A 103 6.88 -19.56 -2.65
N PRO A 104 5.93 -20.48 -2.40
CA PRO A 104 6.19 -21.91 -2.50
C PRO A 104 6.40 -22.38 -3.95
N THR A 105 7.33 -23.32 -4.14
CA THR A 105 7.59 -23.95 -5.44
C THR A 105 7.14 -25.41 -5.45
N PRO A 106 6.85 -26.00 -6.64
CA PRO A 106 6.36 -27.38 -6.73
C PRO A 106 7.32 -28.46 -6.20
N ASP A 107 8.62 -28.16 -6.13
CA ASP A 107 9.66 -29.04 -5.58
C ASP A 107 9.82 -28.93 -4.06
N GLY A 108 8.96 -28.16 -3.39
CA GLY A 108 9.01 -27.91 -1.94
C GLY A 108 9.98 -26.82 -1.52
N GLY A 109 10.59 -26.11 -2.48
CA GLY A 109 11.41 -24.92 -2.21
C GLY A 109 10.57 -23.64 -2.09
N HIS A 110 11.26 -22.51 -2.04
CA HIS A 110 10.64 -21.17 -1.93
C HIS A 110 11.41 -20.14 -2.76
N VAL A 111 10.69 -19.15 -3.28
CA VAL A 111 11.25 -17.98 -3.97
C VAL A 111 11.05 -16.74 -3.11
N ASP A 112 12.13 -16.03 -2.81
CA ASP A 112 12.09 -14.68 -2.24
C ASP A 112 11.98 -13.66 -3.37
N GLN A 113 10.76 -13.24 -3.69
CA GLN A 113 10.49 -12.30 -4.80
C GLN A 113 11.15 -10.93 -4.56
N ILE A 114 11.24 -10.46 -3.31
CA ILE A 114 11.87 -9.16 -2.98
C ILE A 114 13.38 -9.24 -3.19
N ALA A 115 14.03 -10.32 -2.78
CA ALA A 115 15.45 -10.52 -3.04
C ALA A 115 15.74 -10.59 -4.56
N GLU A 116 14.86 -11.26 -5.33
CA GLU A 116 14.96 -11.32 -6.79
C GLU A 116 14.78 -9.93 -7.45
N VAL A 117 13.87 -9.10 -6.93
CA VAL A 117 13.73 -7.70 -7.37
C VAL A 117 15.03 -6.94 -7.18
N LEU A 118 15.63 -6.99 -5.99
CA LEU A 118 16.89 -6.30 -5.70
C LEU A 118 18.03 -6.78 -6.59
N ARG A 119 18.14 -8.12 -6.78
CA ARG A 119 19.13 -8.71 -7.67
C ARG A 119 18.94 -8.24 -9.11
N THR A 120 17.71 -8.34 -9.63
CA THR A 120 17.40 -7.97 -11.02
C THR A 120 17.64 -6.49 -11.28
N LEU A 121 17.27 -5.60 -10.34
CA LEU A 121 17.51 -4.16 -10.47
C LEU A 121 19.00 -3.81 -10.55
N ARG A 122 19.88 -4.58 -9.86
CA ARG A 122 21.34 -4.38 -9.90
C ARG A 122 21.97 -4.95 -11.18
N GLU A 123 21.52 -6.13 -11.63
CA GLU A 123 22.13 -6.87 -12.74
C GLU A 123 21.55 -6.50 -14.10
N ASN A 124 20.25 -6.21 -14.15
CA ASN A 124 19.51 -5.93 -15.40
C ASN A 124 18.32 -4.99 -15.14
N PRO A 125 18.58 -3.69 -14.87
CA PRO A 125 17.54 -2.70 -14.55
C PRO A 125 16.51 -2.51 -15.69
N ASP A 126 16.86 -2.83 -16.94
CA ASP A 126 15.96 -2.72 -18.10
C ASP A 126 14.97 -3.90 -18.21
N SER A 127 15.01 -4.86 -17.29
CA SER A 127 14.11 -6.00 -17.27
C SER A 127 12.65 -5.58 -17.15
N ARG A 128 11.79 -6.20 -17.99
CA ARG A 128 10.33 -6.03 -17.90
C ARG A 128 9.67 -7.07 -16.97
N ARG A 129 10.47 -7.82 -16.22
CA ARG A 129 10.03 -8.94 -15.38
C ARG A 129 10.22 -8.67 -13.89
N ILE A 130 10.38 -7.39 -13.49
CA ILE A 130 10.57 -6.98 -12.11
C ILE A 130 9.19 -6.84 -11.47
N ILE A 131 8.57 -7.98 -11.15
CA ILE A 131 7.20 -8.11 -10.64
C ILE A 131 7.23 -8.89 -9.33
N VAL A 132 6.39 -8.46 -8.37
CA VAL A 132 6.08 -9.20 -7.15
C VAL A 132 4.58 -9.46 -7.10
N SER A 133 4.19 -10.71 -6.92
CA SER A 133 2.80 -11.11 -6.78
C SER A 133 2.50 -11.59 -5.36
N ALA A 134 1.40 -11.09 -4.79
CA ALA A 134 0.81 -11.65 -3.58
C ALA A 134 -0.38 -12.58 -3.91
N TRP A 135 -0.87 -12.56 -5.16
CA TRP A 135 -2.03 -13.34 -5.59
C TRP A 135 -1.61 -14.76 -5.98
N ASN A 136 -1.49 -15.63 -4.97
CA ASN A 136 -1.23 -17.06 -5.17
C ASN A 136 -2.54 -17.84 -5.12
N VAL A 137 -3.04 -18.26 -6.29
CA VAL A 137 -4.34 -18.92 -6.42
C VAL A 137 -4.45 -20.19 -5.55
N ALA A 138 -3.36 -20.92 -5.37
CA ALA A 138 -3.33 -22.13 -4.54
C ALA A 138 -3.45 -21.83 -3.04
N ASP A 139 -2.98 -20.68 -2.60
CA ASP A 139 -2.97 -20.29 -1.18
C ASP A 139 -4.17 -19.41 -0.76
N ILE A 140 -4.91 -18.84 -1.71
CA ILE A 140 -6.09 -17.98 -1.42
C ILE A 140 -7.04 -18.60 -0.37
N PRO A 141 -7.41 -19.90 -0.42
CA PRO A 141 -8.32 -20.48 0.57
C PRO A 141 -7.75 -20.58 2.00
N ARG A 142 -6.43 -20.39 2.15
CA ARG A 142 -5.71 -20.46 3.43
C ARG A 142 -5.45 -19.08 4.05
N MET A 143 -5.74 -18.01 3.32
CA MET A 143 -5.53 -16.64 3.75
C MET A 143 -6.74 -16.12 4.51
N ALA A 144 -6.54 -15.50 5.67
CA ALA A 144 -7.59 -14.82 6.42
C ALA A 144 -8.24 -13.71 5.59
N LEU A 145 -7.44 -13.02 4.76
CA LEU A 145 -7.91 -12.01 3.83
C LEU A 145 -7.15 -12.14 2.50
N PRO A 146 -7.83 -12.49 1.37
CA PRO A 146 -7.21 -12.50 0.06
C PRO A 146 -6.61 -11.14 -0.31
N PRO A 147 -5.39 -11.09 -0.87
CA PRO A 147 -4.68 -9.83 -1.10
C PRO A 147 -5.47 -8.83 -1.95
N CYS A 148 -5.72 -7.64 -1.42
CA CYS A 148 -6.32 -6.53 -2.16
C CYS A 148 -5.33 -5.92 -3.14
N HIS A 149 -4.12 -5.58 -2.70
CA HIS A 149 -2.99 -5.19 -3.55
C HIS A 149 -2.31 -6.47 -4.07
N ALA A 150 -2.74 -6.88 -5.26
CA ALA A 150 -2.51 -8.22 -5.79
C ALA A 150 -1.11 -8.43 -6.34
N PHE A 151 -0.56 -7.44 -7.04
CA PHE A 151 0.81 -7.44 -7.55
C PHE A 151 1.30 -6.02 -7.83
N PHE A 152 2.61 -5.88 -7.91
CA PHE A 152 3.26 -4.63 -8.31
C PHE A 152 4.47 -4.90 -9.19
N GLN A 153 4.84 -3.90 -9.99
CA GLN A 153 5.93 -3.95 -10.96
C GLN A 153 6.82 -2.72 -10.81
N PHE A 154 8.12 -2.93 -10.96
CA PHE A 154 9.10 -1.86 -11.03
C PHE A 154 9.55 -1.59 -12.46
N HIS A 155 9.92 -0.33 -12.71
CA HIS A 155 10.45 0.15 -13.97
C HIS A 155 11.55 1.16 -13.71
N VAL A 156 12.67 1.04 -14.43
CA VAL A 156 13.79 1.99 -14.35
C VAL A 156 13.85 2.80 -15.65
N ALA A 157 13.91 4.10 -15.51
CA ALA A 157 14.16 5.02 -16.62
C ALA A 157 14.94 6.24 -16.08
N ASP A 158 15.90 6.75 -16.86
CA ASP A 158 16.71 7.92 -16.53
C ASP A 158 17.34 7.86 -15.12
N GLY A 159 17.79 6.67 -14.70
CA GLY A 159 18.37 6.43 -13.38
C GLY A 159 17.39 6.53 -12.21
N LYS A 160 16.09 6.45 -12.48
CA LYS A 160 15.01 6.54 -11.49
C LYS A 160 14.15 5.28 -11.48
N LEU A 161 13.78 4.84 -10.27
CA LEU A 161 12.89 3.70 -10.04
C LEU A 161 11.45 4.18 -9.89
N SER A 162 10.55 3.64 -10.70
CA SER A 162 9.10 3.79 -10.59
C SER A 162 8.45 2.47 -10.17
N CYS A 163 7.31 2.56 -9.49
CA CYS A 163 6.52 1.40 -9.10
C CYS A 163 5.08 1.56 -9.56
N GLN A 164 4.50 0.49 -10.13
CA GLN A 164 3.06 0.41 -10.40
C GLN A 164 2.43 -0.70 -9.58
N LEU A 165 1.42 -0.36 -8.80
CA LEU A 165 0.59 -1.28 -8.04
C LEU A 165 -0.72 -1.55 -8.76
N TYR A 166 -1.16 -2.83 -8.82
CA TYR A 166 -2.55 -3.19 -9.10
C TYR A 166 -3.25 -3.65 -7.83
N GLN A 167 -4.28 -2.90 -7.44
CA GLN A 167 -5.16 -3.17 -6.30
C GLN A 167 -6.54 -3.60 -6.80
N ARG A 168 -6.86 -4.91 -6.68
CA ARG A 168 -8.11 -5.50 -7.21
C ARG A 168 -9.37 -4.99 -6.51
N SER A 169 -9.26 -4.66 -5.22
CA SER A 169 -10.35 -4.20 -4.36
C SER A 169 -9.82 -3.04 -3.51
N ALA A 170 -10.44 -1.89 -3.66
CA ALA A 170 -9.92 -0.63 -3.19
C ALA A 170 -10.96 0.13 -2.37
N ASP A 171 -10.97 -0.07 -1.04
CA ASP A 171 -11.66 0.83 -0.11
C ASP A 171 -10.98 2.20 -0.17
N LEU A 172 -11.63 3.12 -0.87
CA LEU A 172 -11.07 4.45 -1.13
C LEU A 172 -10.93 5.28 0.14
N PHE A 173 -11.76 5.05 1.15
CA PHE A 173 -11.72 5.89 2.35
C PHE A 173 -10.68 5.43 3.37
N LEU A 174 -10.65 4.15 3.75
CA LEU A 174 -9.72 3.64 4.77
C LEU A 174 -8.44 3.09 4.16
N GLY A 175 -8.55 2.16 3.20
CA GLY A 175 -7.41 1.37 2.72
C GLY A 175 -6.49 2.10 1.75
N VAL A 176 -7.04 2.74 0.72
CA VAL A 176 -6.24 3.30 -0.39
C VAL A 176 -5.20 4.34 0.07
N PRO A 177 -5.47 5.28 0.99
CA PRO A 177 -4.45 6.19 1.49
C PRO A 177 -3.25 5.49 2.15
N PHE A 178 -3.49 4.39 2.87
CA PHE A 178 -2.44 3.55 3.46
C PHE A 178 -1.62 2.87 2.36
N ASN A 179 -2.29 2.27 1.38
CA ASN A 179 -1.61 1.54 0.32
C ASN A 179 -0.77 2.47 -0.57
N ILE A 180 -1.26 3.67 -0.92
CA ILE A 180 -0.49 4.68 -1.68
C ILE A 180 0.81 5.01 -0.93
N ALA A 181 0.72 5.37 0.33
CA ALA A 181 1.90 5.75 1.13
C ALA A 181 2.84 4.56 1.38
N SER A 182 2.30 3.34 1.59
CA SER A 182 3.09 2.12 1.80
C SER A 182 3.94 1.78 0.58
N TYR A 183 3.36 1.78 -0.62
CA TYR A 183 4.11 1.45 -1.85
C TYR A 183 5.01 2.60 -2.32
N ALA A 184 4.66 3.85 -2.03
CA ALA A 184 5.57 4.97 -2.21
C ALA A 184 6.81 4.81 -1.30
N LEU A 185 6.62 4.44 -0.01
CA LEU A 185 7.72 4.14 0.91
C LEU A 185 8.57 2.97 0.39
N LEU A 186 7.95 1.86 -0.02
CA LEU A 186 8.66 0.71 -0.60
C LEU A 186 9.51 1.12 -1.81
N THR A 187 8.99 2.00 -2.67
CA THR A 187 9.73 2.50 -3.85
C THR A 187 10.97 3.28 -3.42
N HIS A 188 10.86 4.16 -2.40
CA HIS A 188 12.01 4.87 -1.84
C HIS A 188 13.05 3.92 -1.25
N LEU A 189 12.62 2.91 -0.49
CA LEU A 189 13.52 1.94 0.14
C LEU A 189 14.31 1.14 -0.90
N ILE A 190 13.63 0.60 -1.90
CA ILE A 190 14.27 -0.18 -2.96
C ILE A 190 15.19 0.70 -3.80
N ALA A 191 14.76 1.90 -4.19
CA ALA A 191 15.60 2.85 -4.93
C ALA A 191 16.92 3.14 -4.17
N ALA A 192 16.83 3.43 -2.88
CA ALA A 192 18.00 3.66 -2.03
C ALA A 192 18.94 2.45 -1.99
N GLN A 193 18.40 1.23 -1.88
CA GLN A 193 19.19 -0.01 -1.80
C GLN A 193 19.90 -0.38 -3.09
N VAL A 194 19.43 0.10 -4.24
CA VAL A 194 20.05 -0.20 -5.54
C VAL A 194 20.75 1.02 -6.16
N GLY A 195 20.84 2.15 -5.43
CA GLY A 195 21.53 3.36 -5.87
C GLY A 195 20.81 4.12 -6.97
N LEU A 196 19.48 4.02 -7.06
CA LEU A 196 18.65 4.75 -8.02
C LEU A 196 17.96 5.95 -7.35
N GLY A 197 17.63 6.96 -8.15
CA GLY A 197 16.67 7.99 -7.75
C GLY A 197 15.25 7.45 -7.73
N VAL A 198 14.30 8.22 -7.16
CA VAL A 198 12.87 7.87 -7.21
C VAL A 198 12.21 8.51 -8.42
N GLY A 199 11.37 7.75 -9.11
CA GLY A 199 10.53 8.15 -10.21
C GLY A 199 9.07 8.36 -9.77
N ASP A 200 8.15 7.67 -10.43
CA ASP A 200 6.72 7.74 -10.16
C ASP A 200 6.25 6.55 -9.33
N PHE A 201 5.27 6.79 -8.47
CA PHE A 201 4.38 5.74 -7.97
C PHE A 201 3.05 5.80 -8.72
N ILE A 202 2.64 4.69 -9.33
CA ILE A 202 1.38 4.55 -10.05
C ILE A 202 0.48 3.58 -9.29
N TRP A 203 -0.64 4.08 -8.79
CA TRP A 203 -1.67 3.25 -8.22
C TRP A 203 -2.74 2.95 -9.27
N THR A 204 -3.08 1.66 -9.46
CA THR A 204 -4.13 1.22 -10.37
C THR A 204 -5.16 0.40 -9.57
N GLY A 205 -6.36 0.93 -9.45
CA GLY A 205 -7.49 0.28 -8.78
C GLY A 205 -8.35 -0.49 -9.76
N GLY A 206 -8.77 -1.69 -9.39
CA GLY A 206 -9.82 -2.48 -10.05
C GLY A 206 -11.20 -2.02 -9.58
N ASP A 207 -11.80 -2.70 -8.59
CA ASP A 207 -13.03 -2.24 -7.94
C ASP A 207 -12.70 -1.13 -6.93
N CYS A 208 -12.90 0.12 -7.37
CA CYS A 208 -12.69 1.32 -6.56
C CYS A 208 -14.00 1.71 -5.90
N HIS A 209 -14.10 1.58 -4.58
CA HIS A 209 -15.38 1.73 -3.90
C HIS A 209 -15.32 2.59 -2.63
N ILE A 210 -16.47 3.16 -2.32
CA ILE A 210 -16.78 3.82 -1.05
C ILE A 210 -17.92 3.04 -0.41
N TYR A 211 -17.73 2.55 0.80
CA TYR A 211 -18.80 1.91 1.57
C TYR A 211 -19.93 2.90 1.89
N ASP A 212 -21.17 2.45 1.88
CA ASP A 212 -22.31 3.34 2.13
C ASP A 212 -22.26 4.01 3.52
N ASN A 213 -21.67 3.33 4.52
CA ASN A 213 -21.43 3.88 5.86
C ASN A 213 -20.24 4.84 5.95
N HIS A 214 -19.50 5.06 4.85
CA HIS A 214 -18.40 6.03 4.75
C HIS A 214 -18.75 7.31 3.98
N VAL A 215 -19.95 7.39 3.40
CA VAL A 215 -20.35 8.50 2.51
C VAL A 215 -20.26 9.85 3.20
N ASP A 216 -20.69 9.98 4.44
CA ASP A 216 -20.66 11.26 5.17
C ASP A 216 -19.23 11.66 5.58
N GLN A 217 -18.38 10.67 5.88
CA GLN A 217 -16.96 10.88 6.15
C GLN A 217 -16.23 11.36 4.88
N VAL A 218 -16.52 10.76 3.73
CA VAL A 218 -15.97 11.21 2.45
C VAL A 218 -16.42 12.63 2.12
N ARG A 219 -17.68 12.97 2.30
CA ARG A 219 -18.17 14.35 2.12
C ARG A 219 -17.45 15.34 3.05
N THR A 220 -17.25 14.97 4.31
CA THR A 220 -16.49 15.76 5.27
C THR A 220 -15.05 15.96 4.80
N GLN A 221 -14.42 14.94 4.26
CA GLN A 221 -13.06 15.01 3.72
C GLN A 221 -12.99 15.91 2.49
N LEU A 222 -13.94 15.79 1.56
CA LEU A 222 -14.01 16.57 0.32
C LEU A 222 -14.33 18.06 0.53
N ALA A 223 -14.84 18.43 1.71
CA ALA A 223 -15.03 19.84 2.09
C ALA A 223 -13.74 20.53 2.55
N ARG A 224 -12.61 19.80 2.64
CA ARG A 224 -11.32 20.31 3.10
C ARG A 224 -10.39 20.55 1.91
N GLU A 225 -9.59 21.61 1.99
CA GLU A 225 -8.55 21.88 1.00
C GLU A 225 -7.35 20.96 1.19
N ALA A 226 -6.86 20.36 0.10
CA ALA A 226 -5.61 19.64 0.11
C ALA A 226 -4.44 20.61 0.37
N ARG A 227 -3.45 20.14 1.13
CA ARG A 227 -2.22 20.86 1.43
C ARG A 227 -1.04 20.15 0.75
N PRO A 228 0.13 20.78 0.62
CA PRO A 228 1.30 20.13 0.03
C PRO A 228 1.63 18.81 0.73
N PHE A 229 2.08 17.83 -0.04
CA PHE A 229 2.60 16.58 0.52
C PHE A 229 3.86 16.84 1.34
N PRO A 230 4.06 16.05 2.41
CA PRO A 230 5.29 16.09 3.19
C PRO A 230 6.50 15.58 2.40
N THR A 231 7.69 15.77 2.96
CA THR A 231 8.92 15.13 2.49
C THR A 231 9.22 13.90 3.33
N LEU A 232 9.59 12.79 2.67
CA LEU A 232 10.11 11.61 3.35
C LEU A 232 11.61 11.77 3.60
N GLY A 233 12.03 11.77 4.85
CA GLY A 233 13.41 11.60 5.26
C GLY A 233 13.73 10.13 5.42
N LEU A 234 14.82 9.66 4.80
CA LEU A 234 15.26 8.28 4.84
C LEU A 234 16.73 8.20 5.25
N LYS A 235 17.02 7.60 6.40
CA LYS A 235 18.38 7.24 6.79
C LYS A 235 18.76 5.91 6.11
N PRO A 236 20.00 5.77 5.62
CA PRO A 236 20.44 4.54 4.98
C PRO A 236 20.47 3.36 5.98
N ALA A 237 20.25 2.15 5.48
CA ALA A 237 20.46 0.89 6.17
C ALA A 237 21.35 -0.02 5.29
N ASP A 238 22.02 -1.00 5.89
CA ASP A 238 22.95 -1.89 5.18
C ASP A 238 22.21 -2.78 4.18
N SER A 239 20.99 -3.19 4.49
CA SER A 239 20.11 -3.91 3.57
C SER A 239 18.65 -3.43 3.65
N LEU A 240 17.84 -3.79 2.65
CA LEU A 240 16.39 -3.53 2.65
C LEU A 240 15.70 -4.13 3.88
N PHE A 241 16.22 -5.22 4.40
CA PHE A 241 15.64 -6.00 5.50
C PHE A 241 16.09 -5.51 6.89
N ASP A 242 17.04 -4.56 6.95
CA ASP A 242 17.55 -3.97 8.18
C ASP A 242 16.88 -2.63 8.52
N TYR A 243 15.99 -2.15 7.65
CA TYR A 243 15.22 -0.95 7.97
C TYR A 243 14.34 -1.16 9.20
N THR A 244 14.34 -0.16 10.06
CA THR A 244 13.43 -0.03 11.21
C THR A 244 12.69 1.31 11.13
N TYR A 245 11.69 1.51 11.96
CA TYR A 245 10.91 2.75 11.97
C TYR A 245 11.76 4.01 12.18
N GLU A 246 12.86 3.89 12.93
CA GLU A 246 13.79 4.99 13.26
C GLU A 246 14.60 5.49 12.05
N HIS A 247 14.58 4.76 10.94
CA HIS A 247 15.17 5.20 9.68
C HIS A 247 14.27 6.17 8.91
N PHE A 248 13.02 6.33 9.31
CA PHE A 248 12.03 7.14 8.59
C PHE A 248 11.69 8.41 9.35
N SER A 249 11.57 9.53 8.63
CA SER A 249 10.95 10.76 9.12
C SER A 249 10.00 11.31 8.07
N VAL A 250 8.95 11.99 8.51
CA VAL A 250 8.01 12.68 7.63
C VAL A 250 8.02 14.15 8.03
N GLU A 251 8.58 14.99 7.16
CA GLU A 251 8.81 16.41 7.42
C GLU A 251 7.75 17.27 6.73
N GLY A 252 7.22 18.26 7.45
CA GLY A 252 6.21 19.16 6.91
C GLY A 252 4.82 18.55 6.74
N TYR A 253 4.50 17.43 7.41
CA TYR A 253 3.16 16.83 7.37
C TYR A 253 2.18 17.67 8.19
N ASP A 254 1.34 18.45 7.50
CA ASP A 254 0.31 19.32 8.07
C ASP A 254 -1.09 18.88 7.61
N PRO A 255 -1.62 17.75 8.08
CA PRO A 255 -2.93 17.26 7.67
C PRO A 255 -4.06 17.93 8.46
N HIS A 256 -5.25 17.93 7.86
CA HIS A 256 -6.48 18.13 8.62
C HIS A 256 -6.68 16.99 9.66
N PRO A 257 -7.47 17.21 10.71
CA PRO A 257 -7.76 16.18 11.71
C PRO A 257 -8.24 14.87 11.09
N GLY A 258 -7.93 13.74 11.75
CA GLY A 258 -8.44 12.43 11.35
C GLY A 258 -9.97 12.39 11.29
N ILE A 259 -10.51 11.52 10.45
CA ILE A 259 -11.94 11.24 10.38
C ILE A 259 -12.12 9.75 10.70
N LYS A 260 -12.85 9.46 11.78
CA LYS A 260 -13.14 8.09 12.17
C LYS A 260 -14.23 7.48 11.28
N ALA A 261 -14.06 6.20 10.93
CA ALA A 261 -15.06 5.41 10.24
C ALA A 261 -15.02 3.96 10.74
N PRO A 262 -16.13 3.22 10.69
CA PRO A 262 -16.15 1.80 11.00
C PRO A 262 -15.42 1.01 9.90
N VAL A 263 -14.73 -0.06 10.29
CA VAL A 263 -14.18 -1.02 9.32
C VAL A 263 -15.30 -1.95 8.85
N ALA A 264 -15.36 -2.22 7.55
CA ALA A 264 -16.29 -3.19 6.99
C ALA A 264 -15.63 -4.58 7.00
N VAL A 265 -16.11 -5.49 7.84
CA VAL A 265 -15.58 -6.85 8.06
C VAL A 265 -16.56 -7.94 7.64
#